data_4691e1adaab951595ade1281070d570a
#
_entry.id   4691e1adaab951595ade1281070d570a
#
_cell.length_a   1.000
_cell.length_b   1.000
_cell.length_c   1.000
_cell.angle_alpha   90.00
_cell.angle_beta   90.00
_cell.angle_gamma   90.00
#
_symmetry.space_group_name_H-M   'P 1'
#
loop_
_entity.id
_entity.type
_entity.pdbx_description
1 polymer ?
#
loop_
_entity_poly.entity_id
_entity_poly.type
_entity_poly.pdbx_seq_one_letter_code
_entity_poly.pdbx_strand_id
1 'polypeptide(L)'
;MIPPTDRVVMISGANRGIGLAAAKHLASLGYTLSLGARDPASIPMDGLGDALTHRWEATETETSTDWIDTTMERYGRIDAVFLNAGVEVGGSLLTGTEDEFDLMFAVNFKGPLWLARAALPHLKASGHGRVINLVSLAGKRVMRAEILGYSASKFAANALTHAIREDGWKDGVRATSICPGLVDTRMVEDVTPAEGAFKIDPDDIAQTVAYALSLSNSASVAEIGVNSRFEHML
;
A
#
# COMPACT_ATOMS: atom_id res chain seq x y z
N MET A 1 -10.07 19.75 -2.44
CA MET A 1 -9.35 18.64 -1.80
C MET A 1 -10.05 18.29 -0.50
N ILE A 2 -10.00 17.03 -0.07
CA ILE A 2 -10.56 16.58 1.22
C ILE A 2 -9.53 16.87 2.30
N PRO A 3 -9.88 17.58 3.39
CA PRO A 3 -8.92 17.91 4.44
C PRO A 3 -8.52 16.64 5.24
N PRO A 4 -7.36 16.62 5.87
CA PRO A 4 -6.90 15.49 6.69
C PRO A 4 -7.60 15.39 8.04
N THR A 5 -8.15 16.50 8.55
CA THR A 5 -8.79 16.58 9.89
C THR A 5 -9.88 15.54 10.05
N ASP A 6 -9.88 14.85 11.18
CA ASP A 6 -10.86 13.81 11.56
C ASP A 6 -10.92 12.61 10.61
N ARG A 7 -9.87 12.36 9.82
CA ARG A 7 -9.78 11.19 8.95
C ARG A 7 -8.82 10.16 9.49
N VAL A 8 -9.31 8.93 9.59
CA VAL A 8 -8.54 7.76 10.02
C VAL A 8 -7.98 7.01 8.81
N VAL A 9 -6.65 6.85 8.78
CA VAL A 9 -5.92 6.13 7.75
C VAL A 9 -5.26 4.89 8.34
N MET A 10 -5.59 3.72 7.81
CA MET A 10 -4.92 2.47 8.12
C MET A 10 -3.73 2.25 7.17
N ILE A 11 -2.57 1.82 7.69
CA ILE A 11 -1.35 1.60 6.89
C ILE A 11 -0.78 0.23 7.20
N SER A 12 -0.76 -0.70 6.24
CA SER A 12 -0.13 -2.00 6.40
C SER A 12 1.38 -1.95 6.14
N GLY A 13 2.18 -2.66 6.95
CA GLY A 13 3.64 -2.64 6.84
C GLY A 13 4.25 -1.30 7.23
N ALA A 14 3.73 -0.67 8.31
CA ALA A 14 4.08 0.68 8.74
C ALA A 14 5.41 0.77 9.52
N ASN A 15 6.11 -0.34 9.75
CA ASN A 15 7.29 -0.37 10.61
C ASN A 15 8.60 0.06 9.92
N ARG A 16 8.62 0.21 8.59
CA ARG A 16 9.82 0.61 7.83
C ARG A 16 9.49 1.08 6.42
N GLY A 17 10.52 1.60 5.73
CA GLY A 17 10.45 1.97 4.30
C GLY A 17 9.29 2.89 3.99
N ILE A 18 8.61 2.66 2.86
CA ILE A 18 7.52 3.50 2.37
C ILE A 18 6.37 3.62 3.38
N GLY A 19 6.00 2.52 4.06
CA GLY A 19 4.92 2.53 5.04
C GLY A 19 5.21 3.45 6.23
N LEU A 20 6.44 3.44 6.75
CA LEU A 20 6.86 4.34 7.84
C LEU A 20 6.97 5.79 7.37
N ALA A 21 7.54 6.04 6.19
CA ALA A 21 7.61 7.37 5.60
C ALA A 21 6.20 7.96 5.41
N ALA A 22 5.27 7.17 4.85
CA ALA A 22 3.88 7.58 4.69
C ALA A 22 3.20 7.85 6.05
N ALA A 23 3.43 7.00 7.07
CA ALA A 23 2.88 7.21 8.40
C ALA A 23 3.35 8.55 8.99
N LYS A 24 4.65 8.84 8.97
CA LYS A 24 5.22 10.10 9.46
C LYS A 24 4.70 11.32 8.70
N HIS A 25 4.66 11.22 7.37
CA HIS A 25 4.17 12.32 6.54
C HIS A 25 2.68 12.60 6.79
N LEU A 26 1.83 11.55 6.82
CA LEU A 26 0.40 11.71 7.08
C LEU A 26 0.11 12.22 8.51
N ALA A 27 0.88 11.77 9.52
CA ALA A 27 0.80 12.31 10.88
C ALA A 27 1.10 13.83 10.90
N SER A 28 2.15 14.27 10.20
CA SER A 28 2.51 15.70 10.11
C SER A 28 1.43 16.56 9.44
N LEU A 29 0.60 15.97 8.59
CA LEU A 29 -0.54 16.63 7.95
C LEU A 29 -1.81 16.62 8.82
N GLY A 30 -1.83 15.90 9.94
CA GLY A 30 -2.95 15.85 10.88
C GLY A 30 -3.94 14.71 10.64
N TYR A 31 -3.58 13.66 9.91
CA TYR A 31 -4.35 12.43 9.85
C TYR A 31 -4.25 11.64 11.17
N THR A 32 -5.33 11.00 11.58
CA THR A 32 -5.32 9.97 12.61
C THR A 32 -4.88 8.64 12.01
N LEU A 33 -3.96 7.93 12.67
CA LEU A 33 -3.34 6.74 12.10
C LEU A 33 -3.66 5.46 12.87
N SER A 34 -3.89 4.39 12.11
CA SER A 34 -3.93 3.01 12.58
C SER A 34 -2.89 2.19 11.79
N LEU A 35 -1.88 1.68 12.48
CA LEU A 35 -0.65 1.16 11.89
C LEU A 35 -0.53 -0.34 12.10
N GLY A 36 -0.46 -1.10 11.01
CA GLY A 36 -0.34 -2.56 11.03
C GLY A 36 1.07 -3.04 10.70
N ALA A 37 1.57 -3.96 11.51
CA ALA A 37 2.81 -4.70 11.26
C ALA A 37 2.73 -6.10 11.85
N ARG A 38 3.57 -7.05 11.40
CA ARG A 38 3.68 -8.39 11.98
C ARG A 38 4.04 -8.35 13.47
N ASP A 39 4.95 -7.46 13.81
CA ASP A 39 5.29 -7.11 15.18
C ASP A 39 5.00 -5.62 15.39
N PRO A 40 3.91 -5.27 16.10
CA PRO A 40 3.55 -3.88 16.37
C PRO A 40 4.62 -3.10 17.14
N ALA A 41 5.37 -3.78 18.01
CA ALA A 41 6.44 -3.16 18.81
C ALA A 41 7.63 -2.71 17.93
N SER A 42 7.73 -3.22 16.70
CA SER A 42 8.75 -2.79 15.73
C SER A 42 8.45 -1.47 15.03
N ILE A 43 7.27 -0.86 15.26
CA ILE A 43 6.90 0.43 14.66
C ILE A 43 7.55 1.56 15.46
N PRO A 44 8.45 2.37 14.85
CA PRO A 44 9.03 3.52 15.53
C PRO A 44 7.97 4.61 15.73
N MET A 45 7.60 4.89 16.97
CA MET A 45 6.50 5.82 17.31
C MET A 45 6.89 7.30 17.27
N ASP A 46 8.17 7.60 17.04
CA ASP A 46 8.66 8.99 16.95
C ASP A 46 7.99 9.75 15.79
N GLY A 47 7.33 10.86 16.12
CA GLY A 47 6.56 11.68 15.16
C GLY A 47 5.19 11.12 14.77
N LEU A 48 4.71 10.02 15.37
CA LEU A 48 3.42 9.39 15.04
C LEU A 48 2.29 9.72 16.04
N GLY A 49 2.59 10.49 17.10
CA GLY A 49 1.59 10.89 18.10
C GLY A 49 0.97 9.69 18.81
N ASP A 50 -0.37 9.71 18.93
CA ASP A 50 -1.17 8.65 19.58
C ASP A 50 -1.74 7.66 18.54
N ALA A 51 -0.93 7.27 17.54
CA ALA A 51 -1.35 6.31 16.53
C ALA A 51 -1.62 4.93 17.16
N LEU A 52 -2.71 4.28 16.75
CA LEU A 52 -2.97 2.89 17.09
C LEU A 52 -1.96 1.99 16.37
N THR A 53 -1.35 1.04 17.08
CA THR A 53 -0.56 -0.02 16.47
C THR A 53 -1.24 -1.37 16.66
N HIS A 54 -1.24 -2.21 15.64
CA HIS A 54 -1.90 -3.51 15.67
C HIS A 54 -1.07 -4.59 14.95
N ARG A 55 -1.21 -5.83 15.42
CA ARG A 55 -0.64 -6.97 14.70
C ARG A 55 -1.45 -7.21 13.43
N TRP A 56 -0.78 -7.18 12.30
CA TRP A 56 -1.34 -7.58 11.01
C TRP A 56 -0.36 -8.45 10.24
N GLU A 57 -0.79 -9.65 9.91
CA GLU A 57 -0.03 -10.63 9.11
C GLU A 57 -0.79 -10.95 7.84
N ALA A 58 -0.18 -10.65 6.68
CA ALA A 58 -0.82 -10.78 5.37
C ALA A 58 -1.29 -12.20 5.04
N THR A 59 -0.66 -13.20 5.64
CA THR A 59 -0.96 -14.63 5.45
C THR A 59 -2.03 -15.18 6.41
N GLU A 60 -2.44 -14.38 7.40
CA GLU A 60 -3.46 -14.73 8.39
C GLU A 60 -4.69 -13.83 8.22
N THR A 61 -5.74 -14.35 7.60
CA THR A 61 -6.93 -13.56 7.20
C THR A 61 -7.63 -12.88 8.39
N GLU A 62 -7.71 -13.56 9.53
CA GLU A 62 -8.36 -13.08 10.76
C GLU A 62 -7.72 -11.81 11.28
N THR A 63 -6.41 -11.63 11.11
CA THR A 63 -5.73 -10.42 11.57
C THR A 63 -6.23 -9.15 10.87
N SER A 64 -6.79 -9.28 9.67
CA SER A 64 -7.41 -8.16 8.97
C SER A 64 -8.72 -7.71 9.64
N THR A 65 -9.57 -8.65 10.02
CA THR A 65 -10.84 -8.35 10.70
C THR A 65 -10.58 -7.78 12.08
N ASP A 66 -9.70 -8.42 12.87
CA ASP A 66 -9.35 -7.98 14.23
C ASP A 66 -8.80 -6.54 14.23
N TRP A 67 -7.99 -6.21 13.22
CA TRP A 67 -7.43 -4.87 13.09
C TRP A 67 -8.48 -3.82 12.70
N ILE A 68 -9.41 -4.16 11.81
CA ILE A 68 -10.57 -3.31 11.49
C ILE A 68 -11.40 -3.06 12.75
N ASP A 69 -11.77 -4.09 13.48
CA ASP A 69 -12.60 -4.01 14.68
C ASP A 69 -11.94 -3.13 15.74
N THR A 70 -10.64 -3.35 16.02
CA THR A 70 -9.86 -2.53 16.96
C THR A 70 -9.79 -1.06 16.51
N THR A 71 -9.65 -0.80 15.20
CA THR A 71 -9.62 0.56 14.66
C THR A 71 -10.98 1.24 14.83
N MET A 72 -12.06 0.51 14.55
CA MET A 72 -13.44 1.00 14.71
C MET A 72 -13.79 1.24 16.18
N GLU A 73 -13.37 0.35 17.08
CA GLU A 73 -13.59 0.53 18.53
C GLU A 73 -12.89 1.80 19.04
N ARG A 74 -11.66 2.07 18.59
CA ARG A 74 -10.88 3.24 19.03
C ARG A 74 -11.34 4.55 18.43
N TYR A 75 -11.64 4.58 17.12
CA TYR A 75 -11.85 5.82 16.38
C TYR A 75 -13.26 5.98 15.80
N GLY A 76 -14.07 4.92 15.77
CA GLY A 76 -15.44 4.93 15.27
C GLY A 76 -15.57 5.08 13.75
N ARG A 77 -14.45 5.13 13.02
CA ARG A 77 -14.44 5.34 11.56
C ARG A 77 -13.16 4.85 10.90
N ILE A 78 -13.25 4.57 9.60
CA ILE A 78 -12.12 4.32 8.70
C ILE A 78 -12.39 5.10 7.40
N ASP A 79 -11.48 6.02 7.06
CA ASP A 79 -11.60 6.89 5.87
C ASP A 79 -10.67 6.47 4.75
N ALA A 80 -9.56 5.82 5.09
CA ALA A 80 -8.62 5.34 4.09
C ALA A 80 -7.84 4.11 4.55
N VAL A 81 -7.40 3.33 3.56
CA VAL A 81 -6.46 2.21 3.75
C VAL A 81 -5.31 2.34 2.76
N PHE A 82 -4.08 2.31 3.26
CA PHE A 82 -2.87 2.18 2.47
C PHE A 82 -2.38 0.73 2.51
N LEU A 83 -2.62 -0.01 1.44
CA LEU A 83 -2.20 -1.39 1.22
C LEU A 83 -0.73 -1.36 0.76
N ASN A 84 0.20 -1.29 1.72
CA ASN A 84 1.62 -1.07 1.46
C ASN A 84 2.48 -2.32 1.64
N ALA A 85 2.16 -3.21 2.56
CA ALA A 85 2.97 -4.39 2.82
C ALA A 85 3.21 -5.22 1.56
N GLY A 86 4.43 -5.69 1.40
CA GLY A 86 4.82 -6.49 0.26
C GLY A 86 6.17 -7.17 0.45
N VAL A 87 6.41 -8.22 -0.33
CA VAL A 87 7.68 -8.97 -0.36
C VAL A 87 8.10 -9.21 -1.80
N GLU A 88 9.41 -9.33 -1.99
CA GLU A 88 10.04 -9.88 -3.18
C GLU A 88 11.07 -10.93 -2.72
N VAL A 89 10.94 -12.16 -3.17
CA VAL A 89 11.79 -13.29 -2.74
C VAL A 89 12.39 -14.07 -3.92
N GLY A 90 12.42 -13.45 -5.13
CA GLY A 90 12.90 -14.09 -6.34
C GLY A 90 11.78 -14.69 -7.17
N GLY A 91 12.01 -15.86 -7.77
CA GLY A 91 10.98 -16.58 -8.56
C GLY A 91 11.04 -16.29 -10.06
N SER A 92 12.12 -16.73 -10.74
CA SER A 92 12.16 -16.73 -12.20
C SER A 92 11.35 -17.91 -12.77
N LEU A 93 11.08 -17.88 -14.09
CA LEU A 93 10.39 -18.98 -14.77
C LEU A 93 11.11 -20.33 -14.63
N LEU A 94 12.44 -20.32 -14.59
CA LEU A 94 13.23 -21.56 -14.59
C LEU A 94 13.68 -21.99 -13.19
N THR A 95 13.79 -21.07 -12.23
CA THR A 95 14.40 -21.35 -10.92
C THR A 95 13.48 -21.01 -9.75
N GLY A 96 12.32 -20.39 -9.98
CA GLY A 96 11.37 -20.07 -8.92
C GLY A 96 10.73 -21.32 -8.34
N THR A 97 10.61 -21.37 -7.03
CA THR A 97 9.94 -22.46 -6.30
C THR A 97 8.45 -22.15 -6.08
N GLU A 98 7.66 -23.19 -5.85
CA GLU A 98 6.23 -23.04 -5.51
C GLU A 98 6.05 -22.15 -4.27
N ASP A 99 6.85 -22.39 -3.22
CA ASP A 99 6.81 -21.61 -1.97
C ASP A 99 7.09 -20.11 -2.19
N GLU A 100 8.04 -19.76 -3.08
CA GLU A 100 8.34 -18.37 -3.41
C GLU A 100 7.16 -17.70 -4.12
N PHE A 101 6.54 -18.37 -5.10
CA PHE A 101 5.34 -17.85 -5.77
C PHE A 101 4.18 -17.72 -4.79
N ASP A 102 3.91 -18.75 -4.00
CA ASP A 102 2.81 -18.77 -3.03
C ASP A 102 2.96 -17.66 -1.99
N LEU A 103 4.17 -17.45 -1.44
CA LEU A 103 4.44 -16.38 -0.50
C LEU A 103 4.19 -15.00 -1.13
N MET A 104 4.67 -14.76 -2.36
CA MET A 104 4.45 -13.49 -3.03
C MET A 104 2.97 -13.22 -3.31
N PHE A 105 2.21 -14.23 -3.75
CA PHE A 105 0.76 -14.08 -3.92
C PHE A 105 0.02 -13.94 -2.60
N ALA A 106 0.41 -14.65 -1.56
CA ALA A 106 -0.19 -14.52 -0.24
C ALA A 106 -0.02 -13.11 0.33
N VAL A 107 1.21 -12.56 0.26
CA VAL A 107 1.52 -11.26 0.87
C VAL A 107 1.13 -10.09 -0.03
N ASN A 108 1.43 -10.14 -1.34
CA ASN A 108 1.25 -8.99 -2.23
C ASN A 108 -0.17 -8.85 -2.80
N PHE A 109 -0.98 -9.93 -2.76
CA PHE A 109 -2.32 -9.93 -3.30
C PHE A 109 -3.39 -10.36 -2.28
N LYS A 110 -3.30 -11.56 -1.69
CA LYS A 110 -4.35 -12.10 -0.81
C LYS A 110 -4.47 -11.28 0.49
N GLY A 111 -3.36 -10.93 1.15
CA GLY A 111 -3.37 -10.10 2.34
C GLY A 111 -4.04 -8.73 2.10
N PRO A 112 -3.61 -7.94 1.08
CA PRO A 112 -4.30 -6.73 0.66
C PRO A 112 -5.78 -6.92 0.31
N LEU A 113 -6.14 -8.04 -0.36
CA LEU A 113 -7.52 -8.38 -0.68
C LEU A 113 -8.39 -8.54 0.58
N TRP A 114 -7.89 -9.29 1.58
CA TRP A 114 -8.66 -9.52 2.80
C TRP A 114 -8.79 -8.25 3.65
N LEU A 115 -7.72 -7.46 3.74
CA LEU A 115 -7.78 -6.16 4.43
C LEU A 115 -8.73 -5.18 3.73
N ALA A 116 -8.65 -5.06 2.40
CA ALA A 116 -9.55 -4.21 1.63
C ALA A 116 -11.00 -4.66 1.74
N ARG A 117 -11.27 -5.99 1.69
CA ARG A 117 -12.60 -6.57 1.85
C ARG A 117 -13.20 -6.23 3.22
N ALA A 118 -12.42 -6.35 4.28
CA ALA A 118 -12.87 -6.02 5.64
C ALA A 118 -13.10 -4.50 5.81
N ALA A 119 -12.26 -3.65 5.21
CA ALA A 119 -12.37 -2.20 5.29
C ALA A 119 -13.49 -1.61 4.43
N LEU A 120 -13.86 -2.25 3.31
CA LEU A 120 -14.73 -1.67 2.29
C LEU A 120 -16.09 -1.18 2.82
N PRO A 121 -16.80 -1.91 3.71
CA PRO A 121 -18.06 -1.41 4.29
C PRO A 121 -17.89 -0.07 5.02
N HIS A 122 -16.83 0.10 5.78
CA HIS A 122 -16.53 1.32 6.54
C HIS A 122 -16.12 2.48 5.62
N LEU A 123 -15.33 2.17 4.58
CA LEU A 123 -14.97 3.14 3.55
C LEU A 123 -16.20 3.65 2.78
N LYS A 124 -17.14 2.77 2.47
CA LYS A 124 -18.44 3.14 1.86
C LYS A 124 -19.26 4.03 2.80
N ALA A 125 -19.33 3.67 4.09
CA ALA A 125 -20.05 4.45 5.08
C ALA A 125 -19.50 5.88 5.27
N SER A 126 -18.20 6.09 5.02
CA SER A 126 -17.60 7.44 5.06
C SER A 126 -18.06 8.36 3.93
N GLY A 127 -18.60 7.82 2.83
CA GLY A 127 -19.00 8.56 1.63
C GLY A 127 -17.85 9.15 0.80
N HIS A 128 -16.63 9.04 1.28
CA HIS A 128 -15.41 9.52 0.62
C HIS A 128 -14.18 8.65 0.94
N GLY A 129 -14.39 7.34 1.01
CA GLY A 129 -13.35 6.36 1.29
C GLY A 129 -12.21 6.38 0.28
N ARG A 130 -10.99 6.15 0.73
CA ARG A 130 -9.79 6.06 -0.12
C ARG A 130 -9.05 4.76 0.10
N VAL A 131 -8.69 4.11 -1.00
CA VAL A 131 -7.76 2.96 -0.96
C VAL A 131 -6.55 3.33 -1.82
N ILE A 132 -5.39 3.33 -1.21
CA ILE A 132 -4.12 3.46 -1.92
C ILE A 132 -3.48 2.08 -1.92
N ASN A 133 -3.13 1.57 -3.09
CA ASN A 133 -2.47 0.27 -3.22
C ASN A 133 -1.05 0.46 -3.76
N LEU A 134 -0.06 0.06 -2.99
CA LEU A 134 1.34 0.09 -3.43
C LEU A 134 1.61 -1.09 -4.36
N VAL A 135 1.51 -0.83 -5.63
CA VAL A 135 1.80 -1.80 -6.67
C VAL A 135 3.31 -1.80 -6.99
N SER A 136 3.71 -1.47 -8.17
CA SER A 136 5.07 -1.29 -8.70
C SER A 136 4.98 -1.10 -10.21
N LEU A 137 5.99 -0.55 -10.86
CA LEU A 137 6.15 -0.66 -12.31
C LEU A 137 6.25 -2.12 -12.77
N ALA A 138 6.73 -3.03 -11.91
CA ALA A 138 6.72 -4.47 -12.15
C ALA A 138 5.31 -5.07 -12.26
N GLY A 139 4.27 -4.39 -11.77
CA GLY A 139 2.86 -4.73 -11.97
C GLY A 139 2.25 -4.17 -13.26
N LYS A 140 3.04 -3.47 -14.07
CA LYS A 140 2.67 -2.92 -15.38
C LYS A 140 3.36 -3.67 -16.54
N ARG A 141 4.54 -4.21 -16.27
CA ARG A 141 5.34 -5.00 -17.21
C ARG A 141 6.33 -5.89 -16.46
N VAL A 142 6.73 -7.00 -17.05
CA VAL A 142 7.83 -7.82 -16.56
C VAL A 142 9.15 -7.19 -17.02
N MET A 143 9.86 -6.57 -16.08
CA MET A 143 11.10 -5.84 -16.38
C MET A 143 12.32 -6.76 -16.49
N ARG A 144 12.31 -7.90 -15.78
CA ARG A 144 13.39 -8.90 -15.74
C ARG A 144 12.77 -10.27 -15.47
N ALA A 145 13.33 -11.32 -16.05
CA ALA A 145 12.83 -12.68 -15.88
C ALA A 145 12.94 -13.18 -14.42
N GLU A 146 13.96 -12.69 -13.70
CA GLU A 146 14.27 -13.07 -12.32
C GLU A 146 13.18 -12.66 -11.31
N ILE A 147 12.37 -11.66 -11.64
CA ILE A 147 11.29 -11.16 -10.78
C ILE A 147 9.90 -11.52 -11.31
N LEU A 148 9.78 -12.63 -12.07
CA LEU A 148 8.48 -13.05 -12.64
C LEU A 148 7.40 -13.19 -11.56
N GLY A 149 7.69 -13.88 -10.46
CA GLY A 149 6.73 -14.09 -9.37
C GLY A 149 6.29 -12.78 -8.73
N TYR A 150 7.23 -11.89 -8.46
CA TYR A 150 6.93 -10.55 -7.97
C TYR A 150 6.06 -9.77 -8.96
N SER A 151 6.45 -9.72 -10.24
CA SER A 151 5.66 -9.06 -11.28
C SER A 151 4.24 -9.60 -11.33
N ALA A 152 4.07 -10.92 -11.43
CA ALA A 152 2.74 -11.55 -11.49
C ALA A 152 1.87 -11.18 -10.27
N SER A 153 2.44 -11.22 -9.06
CA SER A 153 1.72 -10.82 -7.85
C SER A 153 1.34 -9.33 -7.85
N LYS A 154 2.19 -8.44 -8.41
CA LYS A 154 1.90 -7.01 -8.53
C LYS A 154 0.90 -6.69 -9.67
N PHE A 155 0.85 -7.48 -10.76
CA PHE A 155 -0.26 -7.42 -11.71
C PHE A 155 -1.59 -7.78 -11.05
N ALA A 156 -1.62 -8.83 -10.21
CA ALA A 156 -2.81 -9.22 -9.45
C ALA A 156 -3.22 -8.11 -8.46
N ALA A 157 -2.25 -7.49 -7.76
CA ALA A 157 -2.51 -6.34 -6.88
C ALA A 157 -3.10 -5.15 -7.65
N ASN A 158 -2.64 -4.88 -8.87
CA ASN A 158 -3.23 -3.82 -9.70
C ASN A 158 -4.69 -4.13 -10.07
N ALA A 159 -4.99 -5.37 -10.45
CA ALA A 159 -6.36 -5.81 -10.71
C ALA A 159 -7.28 -5.63 -9.49
N LEU A 160 -6.77 -5.89 -8.28
CA LEU A 160 -7.51 -5.64 -7.03
C LEU A 160 -7.91 -4.17 -6.89
N THR A 161 -7.01 -3.23 -7.23
CA THR A 161 -7.33 -1.79 -7.17
C THR A 161 -8.51 -1.45 -8.07
N HIS A 162 -8.55 -2.00 -9.28
CA HIS A 162 -9.66 -1.78 -10.21
C HIS A 162 -10.96 -2.40 -9.70
N ALA A 163 -10.92 -3.59 -9.10
CA ALA A 163 -12.10 -4.22 -8.49
C ALA A 163 -12.66 -3.37 -7.34
N ILE A 164 -11.81 -2.84 -6.45
CA ILE A 164 -12.24 -1.94 -5.37
C ILE A 164 -12.88 -0.66 -5.93
N ARG A 165 -12.35 -0.12 -7.03
CA ARG A 165 -12.94 1.04 -7.71
C ARG A 165 -14.36 0.75 -8.17
N GLU A 166 -14.57 -0.38 -8.82
CA GLU A 166 -15.88 -0.79 -9.34
C GLU A 166 -16.90 -0.98 -8.20
N ASP A 167 -16.52 -1.75 -7.19
CA ASP A 167 -17.39 -2.07 -6.05
C ASP A 167 -17.76 -0.84 -5.18
N GLY A 168 -16.82 0.11 -5.05
CA GLY A 168 -17.00 1.24 -4.14
C GLY A 168 -17.44 2.55 -4.79
N TRP A 169 -17.48 2.62 -6.13
CA TRP A 169 -17.65 3.88 -6.87
C TRP A 169 -18.91 4.66 -6.49
N LYS A 170 -20.05 3.96 -6.43
CA LYS A 170 -21.36 4.55 -6.14
C LYS A 170 -21.45 5.10 -4.70
N ASP A 171 -20.68 4.49 -3.79
CA ASP A 171 -20.63 4.86 -2.37
C ASP A 171 -19.50 5.85 -2.06
N GLY A 172 -18.91 6.48 -3.08
CA GLY A 172 -17.88 7.51 -2.92
C GLY A 172 -16.47 6.99 -2.64
N VAL A 173 -16.23 5.69 -2.72
CA VAL A 173 -14.87 5.12 -2.58
C VAL A 173 -14.07 5.34 -3.87
N ARG A 174 -12.81 5.75 -3.71
CA ARG A 174 -11.84 5.85 -4.82
C ARG A 174 -10.60 5.05 -4.44
N ALA A 175 -10.10 4.25 -5.39
CA ALA A 175 -8.85 3.53 -5.20
C ALA A 175 -7.83 3.94 -6.25
N THR A 176 -6.57 4.04 -5.84
CA THR A 176 -5.43 4.45 -6.66
C THR A 176 -4.29 3.45 -6.48
N SER A 177 -3.77 2.92 -7.59
CA SER A 177 -2.50 2.21 -7.60
C SER A 177 -1.34 3.21 -7.66
N ILE A 178 -0.41 3.14 -6.73
CA ILE A 178 0.89 3.81 -6.88
C ILE A 178 1.88 2.77 -7.39
N CYS A 179 2.49 3.08 -8.53
CA CYS A 179 3.38 2.16 -9.25
C CYS A 179 4.81 2.73 -9.29
N PRO A 180 5.58 2.62 -8.19
CA PRO A 180 6.94 3.12 -8.18
C PRO A 180 7.90 2.20 -8.93
N GLY A 181 9.01 2.79 -9.38
CA GLY A 181 10.21 2.09 -9.76
C GLY A 181 11.02 1.66 -8.53
N LEU A 182 12.33 1.83 -8.58
CA LEU A 182 13.24 1.44 -7.51
C LEU A 182 13.19 2.48 -6.37
N VAL A 183 12.62 2.13 -5.22
CA VAL A 183 12.54 3.00 -4.03
C VAL A 183 13.60 2.59 -3.02
N ASP A 184 14.32 3.55 -2.43
CA ASP A 184 15.40 3.29 -1.46
C ASP A 184 14.84 2.74 -0.14
N THR A 185 14.74 1.42 -0.08
CA THR A 185 14.25 0.67 1.07
C THR A 185 15.10 -0.58 1.26
N ARG A 186 14.95 -1.23 2.40
CA ARG A 186 15.63 -2.50 2.68
C ARG A 186 15.37 -3.59 1.63
N MET A 187 14.21 -3.56 0.96
CA MET A 187 13.87 -4.54 -0.10
C MET A 187 14.86 -4.49 -1.27
N VAL A 188 15.50 -3.35 -1.50
CA VAL A 188 16.40 -3.10 -2.63
C VAL A 188 17.78 -2.57 -2.18
N GLU A 189 18.18 -2.83 -0.92
CA GLU A 189 19.45 -2.32 -0.40
C GLU A 189 20.66 -2.82 -1.21
N ASP A 190 20.61 -4.08 -1.64
CA ASP A 190 21.65 -4.74 -2.45
C ASP A 190 21.50 -4.49 -3.96
N VAL A 191 20.47 -3.75 -4.39
CA VAL A 191 20.24 -3.45 -5.80
C VAL A 191 20.98 -2.18 -6.20
N THR A 192 21.95 -2.33 -7.11
CA THR A 192 22.60 -1.18 -7.76
C THR A 192 21.69 -0.67 -8.88
N PRO A 193 21.32 0.64 -8.91
CA PRO A 193 20.58 1.20 -10.02
C PRO A 193 21.36 1.05 -11.34
N ALA A 194 20.63 0.82 -12.43
CA ALA A 194 21.23 0.86 -13.77
C ALA A 194 21.76 2.26 -14.10
N GLU A 195 22.62 2.38 -15.11
CA GLU A 195 23.13 3.69 -15.57
C GLU A 195 21.96 4.65 -15.90
N GLY A 196 22.03 5.87 -15.38
CA GLY A 196 20.98 6.88 -15.53
C GLY A 196 19.73 6.66 -14.69
N ALA A 197 19.71 5.63 -13.83
CA ALA A 197 18.63 5.41 -12.85
C ALA A 197 19.08 5.88 -11.46
N PHE A 198 18.10 6.12 -10.58
CA PHE A 198 18.31 6.48 -9.18
C PHE A 198 17.35 5.66 -8.29
N LYS A 199 17.61 5.62 -7.00
CA LYS A 199 16.63 5.15 -6.02
C LYS A 199 15.74 6.32 -5.63
N ILE A 200 14.41 6.12 -5.73
CA ILE A 200 13.41 7.12 -5.31
C ILE A 200 13.41 7.21 -3.78
N ASP A 201 13.36 8.41 -3.23
CA ASP A 201 13.20 8.59 -1.79
C ASP A 201 11.82 8.08 -1.33
N PRO A 202 11.72 7.28 -0.26
CA PRO A 202 10.45 6.88 0.33
C PRO A 202 9.52 8.06 0.65
N ASP A 203 10.06 9.24 0.98
CA ASP A 203 9.28 10.43 1.26
C ASP A 203 8.57 10.99 0.02
N ASP A 204 9.11 10.82 -1.19
CA ASP A 204 8.43 11.18 -2.44
C ASP A 204 7.20 10.30 -2.67
N ILE A 205 7.28 9.01 -2.30
CA ILE A 205 6.12 8.12 -2.37
C ILE A 205 5.11 8.50 -1.28
N ALA A 206 5.56 8.87 -0.07
CA ALA A 206 4.67 9.33 1.00
C ALA A 206 3.87 10.58 0.59
N GLN A 207 4.50 11.55 -0.07
CA GLN A 207 3.83 12.73 -0.63
C GLN A 207 2.81 12.35 -1.71
N THR A 208 3.14 11.37 -2.57
CA THR A 208 2.23 10.84 -3.58
C THR A 208 1.00 10.18 -2.96
N VAL A 209 1.18 9.42 -1.85
CA VAL A 209 0.07 8.85 -1.06
C VAL A 209 -0.82 9.97 -0.51
N ALA A 210 -0.25 10.98 0.13
CA ALA A 210 -0.99 12.11 0.69
C ALA A 210 -1.78 12.87 -0.40
N TYR A 211 -1.19 13.09 -1.57
CA TYR A 211 -1.87 13.68 -2.73
C TYR A 211 -3.10 12.86 -3.11
N ALA A 212 -2.95 11.55 -3.32
CA ALA A 212 -4.06 10.69 -3.71
C ALA A 212 -5.18 10.63 -2.65
N LEU A 213 -4.84 10.67 -1.36
CA LEU A 213 -5.79 10.73 -0.24
C LEU A 213 -6.58 12.05 -0.20
N SER A 214 -5.99 13.15 -0.66
CA SER A 214 -6.60 14.49 -0.62
C SER A 214 -7.59 14.76 -1.74
N LEU A 215 -7.60 13.96 -2.82
CA LEU A 215 -8.46 14.18 -3.98
C LEU A 215 -9.95 14.04 -3.60
N SER A 216 -10.79 14.87 -4.19
CA SER A 216 -12.24 14.79 -4.03
C SER A 216 -12.85 13.61 -4.81
N ASN A 217 -14.11 13.28 -4.56
CA ASN A 217 -14.80 12.21 -5.30
C ASN A 217 -14.94 12.49 -6.81
N SER A 218 -14.89 13.77 -7.22
CA SER A 218 -14.94 14.16 -8.62
C SER A 218 -13.60 14.01 -9.36
N ALA A 219 -12.50 13.83 -8.61
CA ALA A 219 -11.14 13.69 -9.17
C ALA A 219 -10.58 12.30 -8.80
N SER A 220 -10.89 11.29 -9.61
CA SER A 220 -10.41 9.93 -9.39
C SER A 220 -9.19 9.62 -10.26
N VAL A 221 -8.05 9.42 -9.63
CA VAL A 221 -6.83 8.95 -10.29
C VAL A 221 -6.73 7.43 -10.11
N ALA A 222 -6.70 6.69 -11.22
CA ALA A 222 -6.63 5.24 -11.18
C ALA A 222 -5.23 4.73 -10.84
N GLU A 223 -4.22 5.33 -11.44
CA GLU A 223 -2.82 4.92 -11.32
C GLU A 223 -1.89 6.13 -11.32
N ILE A 224 -0.81 6.04 -10.54
CA ILE A 224 0.29 7.02 -10.52
C ILE A 224 1.59 6.24 -10.71
N GLY A 225 2.24 6.42 -11.85
CA GLY A 225 3.60 5.91 -12.09
C GLY A 225 4.64 6.87 -11.52
N VAL A 226 5.61 6.35 -10.76
CA VAL A 226 6.74 7.13 -10.24
C VAL A 226 8.02 6.45 -10.71
N ASN A 227 8.67 7.03 -11.71
CA ASN A 227 9.80 6.40 -12.41
C ASN A 227 11.14 6.70 -11.72
N SER A 228 12.00 5.71 -11.59
CA SER A 228 13.36 5.83 -11.10
C SER A 228 14.40 6.04 -12.22
N ARG A 229 13.94 6.14 -13.45
CA ARG A 229 14.72 6.44 -14.66
C ARG A 229 13.79 6.96 -15.74
N PHE A 230 14.36 7.52 -16.80
CA PHE A 230 13.56 7.87 -17.98
C PHE A 230 12.95 6.61 -18.62
N GLU A 231 11.66 6.66 -18.85
CA GLU A 231 10.88 5.59 -19.47
C GLU A 231 10.05 6.17 -20.62
N HIS A 232 10.11 5.53 -21.80
CA HIS A 232 9.33 5.97 -22.95
C HIS A 232 7.85 5.60 -22.86
N MET A 233 7.51 4.57 -22.08
CA MET A 233 6.14 4.10 -21.84
C MET A 233 5.96 3.65 -20.39
N LEU A 234 4.77 3.86 -19.85
CA LEU A 234 4.32 3.35 -18.57
C LEU A 234 3.68 1.97 -18.72
#